data_059b83e4e62b81c709842cad8332d46b
#
_entry.id   059b83e4e62b81c709842cad8332d46b
#
_cell.length_a   1.000
_cell.length_b   1.000
_cell.length_c   1.000
_cell.angle_alpha   90.00
_cell.angle_beta   90.00
_cell.angle_gamma   90.00
#
_symmetry.space_group_name_H-M   'P 1'
#
loop_
_entity.id
_entity.type
_entity.pdbx_description
1 polymer ?
#
loop_
_entity_poly.entity_id
_entity_poly.type
_entity_poly.pdbx_seq_one_letter_code
_entity_poly.pdbx_strand_id
1 'polypeptide(L)'
;MSRSVSTPAVAPASRVPSPTALVVGLGALPLLVLAAIALFELANWDKVTPGVNALGNSVGGMSKAEAVARLTPGVQRLLDRPLDIRGGDQTWHTTARDLGLRLDPNELVGAAYEVGRQGAPFDRLGEQLDTAFHGRTVSATSTTDRTALDGSLANMARQIERSPTDAKLSVSSGGAVQASPSQAGLSVDMN
;
A
#
# COMPACT_ATOMS: atom_id res chain seq x y z
N MET A 1 -18.15 -25.19 89.78
CA MET A 1 -19.00 -25.06 88.59
C MET A 1 -18.73 -23.69 88.00
N SER A 2 -17.80 -23.57 87.06
CA SER A 2 -17.46 -22.32 86.39
C SER A 2 -18.15 -22.27 85.01
N ARG A 3 -19.05 -21.32 84.85
CA ARG A 3 -19.71 -21.06 83.58
C ARG A 3 -18.83 -20.17 82.70
N SER A 4 -18.33 -20.70 81.61
CA SER A 4 -17.68 -19.92 80.56
C SER A 4 -18.72 -19.13 79.77
N VAL A 5 -18.59 -17.83 79.79
CA VAL A 5 -19.39 -16.91 78.97
C VAL A 5 -18.71 -16.77 77.65
N SER A 6 -19.30 -17.29 76.55
CA SER A 6 -18.82 -17.12 75.19
C SER A 6 -19.23 -15.75 74.67
N THR A 7 -18.28 -14.89 74.39
CA THR A 7 -18.50 -13.58 73.72
C THR A 7 -18.79 -13.81 72.22
N PRO A 8 -19.90 -13.30 71.66
CA PRO A 8 -20.17 -13.44 70.23
C PRO A 8 -19.18 -12.59 69.42
N ALA A 9 -18.57 -13.20 68.41
CA ALA A 9 -17.70 -12.53 67.44
C ALA A 9 -18.54 -11.56 66.63
N VAL A 10 -18.18 -10.26 66.66
CA VAL A 10 -18.76 -9.21 65.80
C VAL A 10 -18.25 -9.41 64.41
N ALA A 11 -19.14 -9.76 63.48
CA ALA A 11 -18.85 -9.83 62.05
C ALA A 11 -18.42 -8.44 61.51
N PRO A 12 -17.39 -8.35 60.62
CA PRO A 12 -17.02 -7.06 60.06
C PRO A 12 -18.17 -6.48 59.22
N ALA A 13 -18.60 -5.26 59.56
CA ALA A 13 -19.63 -4.54 58.84
C ALA A 13 -19.17 -4.30 57.38
N SER A 14 -19.85 -4.88 56.43
CA SER A 14 -19.70 -4.58 55.00
C SER A 14 -19.96 -3.10 54.78
N ARG A 15 -18.94 -2.30 54.50
CA ARG A 15 -19.07 -0.88 54.15
C ARG A 15 -19.75 -0.77 52.80
N VAL A 16 -21.05 -0.51 52.81
CA VAL A 16 -21.79 -0.09 51.64
C VAL A 16 -21.21 1.28 51.22
N PRO A 17 -20.72 1.46 49.99
CA PRO A 17 -20.20 2.75 49.56
C PRO A 17 -21.32 3.80 49.65
N SER A 18 -20.96 4.98 50.17
CA SER A 18 -21.89 6.09 50.29
C SER A 18 -22.36 6.50 48.89
N PRO A 19 -23.65 6.94 48.76
CA PRO A 19 -24.19 7.34 47.44
C PRO A 19 -23.35 8.45 46.76
N THR A 20 -22.72 9.29 47.55
CA THR A 20 -21.74 10.28 47.05
C THR A 20 -20.49 9.65 46.43
N ALA A 21 -19.97 8.55 46.97
CA ALA A 21 -18.84 7.84 46.38
C ALA A 21 -19.19 7.15 45.04
N LEU A 22 -20.45 6.67 44.93
CA LEU A 22 -20.99 6.07 43.71
C LEU A 22 -21.15 7.13 42.61
N VAL A 23 -21.69 8.32 42.92
CA VAL A 23 -21.90 9.42 41.96
C VAL A 23 -20.58 10.00 41.51
N VAL A 24 -19.58 10.16 42.39
CA VAL A 24 -18.23 10.62 42.04
C VAL A 24 -17.52 9.58 41.18
N GLY A 25 -17.65 8.29 41.49
CA GLY A 25 -17.09 7.22 40.68
C GLY A 25 -17.67 7.11 39.26
N LEU A 26 -19.01 7.30 39.15
CA LEU A 26 -19.71 7.25 37.88
C LEU A 26 -19.39 8.46 36.98
N GLY A 27 -19.11 9.65 37.56
CA GLY A 27 -18.69 10.85 36.83
C GLY A 27 -17.22 10.85 36.47
N ALA A 28 -16.36 10.20 37.27
CA ALA A 28 -14.91 10.13 36.99
C ALA A 28 -14.57 9.15 35.86
N LEU A 29 -15.32 8.07 35.67
CA LEU A 29 -15.07 7.07 34.67
C LEU A 29 -15.09 7.63 33.23
N PRO A 30 -16.12 8.38 32.78
CA PRO A 30 -16.11 8.97 31.45
C PRO A 30 -15.00 10.00 31.25
N LEU A 31 -14.63 10.75 32.30
CA LEU A 31 -13.49 11.68 32.22
C LEU A 31 -12.15 10.96 32.07
N LEU A 32 -11.95 9.85 32.75
CA LEU A 32 -10.77 9.01 32.61
C LEU A 32 -10.69 8.38 31.22
N VAL A 33 -11.82 7.92 30.69
CA VAL A 33 -11.88 7.39 29.31
C VAL A 33 -11.55 8.48 28.29
N LEU A 34 -12.12 9.66 28.43
CA LEU A 34 -11.82 10.79 27.54
C LEU A 34 -10.34 11.21 27.65
N ALA A 35 -9.80 11.26 28.86
CA ALA A 35 -8.38 11.56 29.05
C ALA A 35 -7.47 10.47 28.43
N ALA A 36 -7.83 9.20 28.57
CA ALA A 36 -7.10 8.09 27.95
C ALA A 36 -7.14 8.16 26.42
N ILE A 37 -8.29 8.48 25.84
CA ILE A 37 -8.44 8.69 24.38
C ILE A 37 -7.58 9.88 23.94
N ALA A 38 -7.63 11.01 24.65
CA ALA A 38 -6.85 12.18 24.31
C ALA A 38 -5.33 11.92 24.40
N LEU A 39 -4.89 11.19 25.41
CA LEU A 39 -3.49 10.78 25.55
C LEU A 39 -3.06 9.80 24.45
N PHE A 40 -3.93 8.86 24.09
CA PHE A 40 -3.68 7.94 22.99
C PHE A 40 -3.58 8.67 21.65
N GLU A 41 -4.49 9.58 21.36
CA GLU A 41 -4.48 10.43 20.18
C GLU A 41 -3.18 11.27 20.12
N LEU A 42 -2.81 11.90 21.24
CA LEU A 42 -1.60 12.72 21.34
C LEU A 42 -0.32 11.89 21.15
N ALA A 43 -0.26 10.69 21.72
CA ALA A 43 0.89 9.79 21.58
C ALA A 43 1.04 9.22 20.15
N ASN A 44 -0.05 9.13 19.40
CA ASN A 44 -0.09 8.58 18.04
C ASN A 44 -0.31 9.66 16.95
N TRP A 45 -0.28 10.94 17.32
CA TRP A 45 -0.58 12.07 16.42
C TRP A 45 0.25 12.03 15.12
N ASP A 46 1.53 11.66 15.20
CA ASP A 46 2.46 11.64 14.06
C ASP A 46 2.79 10.23 13.57
N LYS A 47 2.03 9.21 14.00
CA LYS A 47 2.29 7.81 13.66
C LYS A 47 1.18 7.23 12.80
N VAL A 48 1.55 6.32 11.90
CA VAL A 48 0.58 5.51 11.15
C VAL A 48 -0.20 4.63 12.12
N THR A 49 -1.51 4.49 11.90
CA THR A 49 -2.40 3.67 12.74
C THR A 49 -1.85 2.24 12.86
N PRO A 50 -1.79 1.67 14.08
CA PRO A 50 -1.40 0.27 14.28
C PRO A 50 -2.22 -0.68 13.41
N GLY A 51 -1.59 -1.73 12.89
CA GLY A 51 -2.24 -2.73 12.02
C GLY A 51 -2.22 -2.38 10.53
N VAL A 52 -1.78 -1.18 10.13
CA VAL A 52 -1.68 -0.82 8.71
C VAL A 52 -0.49 -1.50 8.05
N ASN A 53 -0.75 -2.11 6.89
CA ASN A 53 0.25 -2.75 6.04
C ASN A 53 0.28 -2.07 4.67
N ALA A 54 1.48 -1.92 4.09
CA ALA A 54 1.67 -1.39 2.75
C ALA A 54 2.76 -2.19 2.02
N LEU A 55 2.53 -2.58 0.78
CA LEU A 55 3.44 -3.43 -0.03
C LEU A 55 3.93 -4.68 0.73
N GLY A 56 3.05 -5.30 1.51
CA GLY A 56 3.38 -6.49 2.30
C GLY A 56 4.26 -6.23 3.53
N ASN A 57 4.53 -4.96 3.88
CA ASN A 57 5.27 -4.58 5.07
C ASN A 57 4.35 -3.90 6.08
N SER A 58 4.51 -4.22 7.37
CA SER A 58 3.82 -3.49 8.43
C SER A 58 4.47 -2.12 8.61
N VAL A 59 3.65 -1.07 8.57
CA VAL A 59 4.06 0.33 8.80
C VAL A 59 3.30 0.95 9.98
N GLY A 60 2.40 0.20 10.60
CA GLY A 60 1.65 0.65 11.77
C GLY A 60 2.56 1.00 12.94
N GLY A 61 2.24 2.10 13.64
CA GLY A 61 3.01 2.63 14.77
C GLY A 61 4.29 3.38 14.40
N MET A 62 4.67 3.43 13.12
CA MET A 62 5.83 4.19 12.63
C MET A 62 5.47 5.64 12.37
N SER A 63 6.42 6.55 12.53
CA SER A 63 6.32 7.91 12.00
C SER A 63 6.30 7.89 10.46
N LYS A 64 5.83 8.97 9.84
CA LYS A 64 5.83 9.08 8.37
C LYS A 64 7.22 8.85 7.78
N ALA A 65 8.26 9.43 8.38
CA ALA A 65 9.63 9.31 7.90
C ALA A 65 10.15 7.86 7.98
N GLU A 66 9.89 7.16 9.09
CA GLU A 66 10.25 5.74 9.27
C GLU A 66 9.50 4.86 8.27
N ALA A 67 8.20 5.10 8.07
CA ALA A 67 7.39 4.35 7.11
C ALA A 67 7.89 4.55 5.67
N VAL A 68 8.23 5.78 5.27
CA VAL A 68 8.85 6.06 3.95
C VAL A 68 10.17 5.31 3.81
N ALA A 69 11.07 5.41 4.80
CA ALA A 69 12.34 4.70 4.77
C ALA A 69 12.15 3.17 4.67
N ARG A 70 11.13 2.63 5.35
CA ARG A 70 10.79 1.20 5.33
C ARG A 70 10.27 0.74 3.96
N LEU A 71 9.45 1.55 3.30
CA LEU A 71 8.81 1.19 2.02
C LEU A 71 9.68 1.47 0.80
N THR A 72 10.59 2.44 0.87
CA THR A 72 11.45 2.84 -0.25
C THR A 72 12.17 1.66 -0.94
N PRO A 73 12.82 0.73 -0.21
CA PRO A 73 13.48 -0.42 -0.86
C PRO A 73 12.50 -1.36 -1.56
N GLY A 74 11.27 -1.47 -1.04
CA GLY A 74 10.20 -2.27 -1.64
C GLY A 74 9.71 -1.66 -2.95
N VAL A 75 9.48 -0.34 -2.93
CA VAL A 75 9.09 0.44 -4.11
C VAL A 75 10.17 0.35 -5.20
N GLN A 76 11.44 0.53 -4.85
CA GLN A 76 12.54 0.43 -5.81
C GLN A 76 12.60 -0.96 -6.44
N ARG A 77 12.55 -2.02 -5.65
CA ARG A 77 12.54 -3.41 -6.17
C ARG A 77 11.36 -3.67 -7.10
N LEU A 78 10.20 -3.09 -6.83
CA LEU A 78 9.02 -3.24 -7.68
C LEU A 78 9.20 -2.51 -9.01
N LEU A 79 9.73 -1.28 -8.99
CA LEU A 79 9.96 -0.47 -10.18
C LEU A 79 11.11 -1.01 -11.05
N ASP A 80 12.14 -1.55 -10.43
CA ASP A 80 13.35 -2.06 -11.11
C ASP A 80 13.24 -3.55 -11.44
N ARG A 81 12.06 -4.17 -11.20
CA ARG A 81 11.83 -5.56 -11.56
C ARG A 81 11.96 -5.73 -13.08
N PRO A 82 12.80 -6.67 -13.55
CA PRO A 82 12.95 -6.92 -14.97
C PRO A 82 11.65 -7.45 -15.57
N LEU A 83 11.31 -6.92 -16.72
CA LEU A 83 10.14 -7.29 -17.52
C LEU A 83 10.63 -7.64 -18.93
N ASP A 84 10.12 -8.73 -19.46
CA ASP A 84 10.37 -9.17 -20.82
C ASP A 84 9.15 -8.87 -21.69
N ILE A 85 9.30 -7.93 -22.62
CA ILE A 85 8.26 -7.61 -23.61
C ILE A 85 8.62 -8.34 -24.90
N ARG A 86 7.69 -9.10 -25.45
CA ARG A 86 7.87 -9.84 -26.70
C ARG A 86 7.00 -9.26 -27.79
N GLY A 87 7.58 -9.04 -28.96
CA GLY A 87 6.87 -8.61 -30.15
C GLY A 87 7.53 -9.19 -31.39
N GLY A 88 6.79 -9.98 -32.16
CA GLY A 88 7.36 -10.72 -33.28
C GLY A 88 8.48 -11.67 -32.83
N ASP A 89 9.64 -11.58 -33.45
CA ASP A 89 10.84 -12.37 -33.10
C ASP A 89 11.77 -11.64 -32.11
N GLN A 90 11.35 -10.46 -31.63
CA GLN A 90 12.16 -9.63 -30.72
C GLN A 90 11.69 -9.80 -29.27
N THR A 91 12.63 -9.72 -28.34
CA THR A 91 12.37 -9.63 -26.91
C THR A 91 13.14 -8.44 -26.35
N TRP A 92 12.42 -7.55 -25.66
CA TRP A 92 13.02 -6.41 -24.97
C TRP A 92 13.04 -6.67 -23.47
N HIS A 93 14.21 -6.48 -22.90
CA HIS A 93 14.39 -6.48 -21.45
C HIS A 93 14.28 -5.04 -20.96
N THR A 94 13.31 -4.78 -20.13
CA THR A 94 13.01 -3.44 -19.60
C THR A 94 12.60 -3.52 -18.16
N THR A 95 12.26 -2.39 -17.53
CA THR A 95 11.73 -2.34 -16.18
C THR A 95 10.41 -1.57 -16.17
N ALA A 96 9.62 -1.72 -15.10
CA ALA A 96 8.40 -0.94 -14.94
C ALA A 96 8.70 0.58 -14.90
N ARG A 97 9.84 0.97 -14.35
CA ARG A 97 10.36 2.35 -14.33
C ARG A 97 10.59 2.89 -15.73
N ASP A 98 11.24 2.13 -16.59
CA ASP A 98 11.56 2.52 -17.96
C ASP A 98 10.30 2.65 -18.83
N LEU A 99 9.24 1.92 -18.45
CA LEU A 99 7.91 2.04 -19.05
C LEU A 99 7.09 3.20 -18.46
N GLY A 100 7.71 4.08 -17.66
CA GLY A 100 7.03 5.26 -17.11
C GLY A 100 6.19 4.99 -15.87
N LEU A 101 6.25 3.80 -15.25
CA LEU A 101 5.57 3.56 -13.99
C LEU A 101 6.27 4.34 -12.87
N ARG A 102 5.48 5.10 -12.11
CA ARG A 102 5.94 5.85 -10.96
C ARG A 102 5.13 5.44 -9.72
N LEU A 103 5.84 5.27 -8.64
CA LEU A 103 5.28 4.95 -7.35
C LEU A 103 6.04 5.76 -6.31
N ASP A 104 5.34 6.68 -5.62
CA ASP A 104 5.94 7.52 -4.59
C ASP A 104 5.69 6.91 -3.20
N PRO A 105 6.75 6.55 -2.46
CA PRO A 105 6.62 6.08 -1.09
C PRO A 105 5.92 7.10 -0.16
N ASN A 106 6.06 8.41 -0.43
CA ASN A 106 5.41 9.44 0.38
C ASN A 106 3.89 9.44 0.19
N GLU A 107 3.40 9.28 -1.04
CA GLU A 107 1.96 9.17 -1.33
C GLU A 107 1.39 7.91 -0.68
N LEU A 108 2.10 6.79 -0.77
CA LEU A 108 1.70 5.53 -0.15
C LEU A 108 1.62 5.65 1.39
N VAL A 109 2.61 6.30 2.01
CA VAL A 109 2.60 6.57 3.46
C VAL A 109 1.53 7.59 3.81
N GLY A 110 1.28 8.59 2.96
CA GLY A 110 0.17 9.53 3.12
C GLY A 110 -1.17 8.80 3.20
N ALA A 111 -1.46 7.91 2.25
CA ALA A 111 -2.67 7.09 2.24
C ALA A 111 -2.75 6.16 3.48
N ALA A 112 -1.63 5.57 3.89
CA ALA A 112 -1.54 4.75 5.10
C ALA A 112 -1.81 5.57 6.38
N TYR A 113 -1.37 6.82 6.41
CA TYR A 113 -1.57 7.72 7.53
C TYR A 113 -3.02 8.16 7.68
N GLU A 114 -3.77 8.30 6.58
CA GLU A 114 -5.20 8.67 6.61
C GLU A 114 -6.12 7.56 7.12
N VAL A 115 -5.63 6.30 7.17
CA VAL A 115 -6.39 5.19 7.73
C VAL A 115 -6.68 5.43 9.22
N GLY A 116 -7.97 5.36 9.60
CA GLY A 116 -8.41 5.57 10.97
C GLY A 116 -8.41 7.04 11.44
N ARG A 117 -8.28 8.00 10.50
CA ARG A 117 -8.31 9.44 10.81
C ARG A 117 -9.50 10.19 10.20
N GLN A 118 -10.32 9.52 9.42
CA GLN A 118 -11.50 10.10 8.79
C GLN A 118 -12.74 9.89 9.66
N GLY A 119 -13.67 10.84 9.66
CA GLY A 119 -14.94 10.75 10.39
C GLY A 119 -14.93 11.39 11.79
N ALA A 120 -16.00 11.14 12.56
CA ALA A 120 -16.15 11.62 13.92
C ALA A 120 -15.20 10.89 14.91
N PRO A 121 -14.90 11.47 16.09
CA PRO A 121 -13.93 10.88 17.03
C PRO A 121 -14.24 9.44 17.45
N PHE A 122 -15.49 9.09 17.59
CA PHE A 122 -15.91 7.72 17.96
C PHE A 122 -15.77 6.75 16.78
N ASP A 123 -16.05 7.19 15.56
CA ASP A 123 -15.88 6.39 14.33
C ASP A 123 -14.40 6.09 14.11
N ARG A 124 -13.53 7.09 14.33
CA ARG A 124 -12.07 6.93 14.26
C ARG A 124 -11.55 5.89 15.23
N LEU A 125 -12.03 5.95 16.50
CA LEU A 125 -11.63 4.98 17.51
C LEU A 125 -12.06 3.56 17.11
N GLY A 126 -13.29 3.40 16.61
CA GLY A 126 -13.78 2.12 16.09
C GLY A 126 -12.92 1.60 14.94
N GLU A 127 -12.62 2.44 13.93
CA GLU A 127 -11.78 2.07 12.80
C GLU A 127 -10.34 1.77 13.21
N GLN A 128 -9.77 2.51 14.17
CA GLN A 128 -8.42 2.27 14.67
C GLN A 128 -8.32 0.92 15.40
N LEU A 129 -9.31 0.59 16.23
CA LEU A 129 -9.37 -0.71 16.92
C LEU A 129 -9.56 -1.84 15.91
N ASP A 130 -10.50 -1.70 14.97
CA ASP A 130 -10.70 -2.70 13.91
C ASP A 130 -9.43 -2.92 13.11
N THR A 131 -8.76 -1.85 12.68
CA THR A 131 -7.49 -1.91 11.95
C THR A 131 -6.39 -2.56 12.76
N ALA A 132 -6.32 -2.29 14.07
CA ALA A 132 -5.31 -2.88 14.94
C ALA A 132 -5.49 -4.40 15.13
N PHE A 133 -6.75 -4.88 15.16
CA PHE A 133 -7.05 -6.30 15.37
C PHE A 133 -7.09 -7.11 14.08
N HIS A 134 -7.64 -6.57 13.00
CA HIS A 134 -7.85 -7.28 11.74
C HIS A 134 -6.80 -6.94 10.69
N GLY A 135 -6.05 -5.86 10.89
CA GLY A 135 -5.11 -5.33 9.91
C GLY A 135 -5.81 -4.67 8.71
N ARG A 136 -5.18 -3.66 8.12
CA ARG A 136 -5.65 -3.03 6.89
C ARG A 136 -4.50 -2.87 5.90
N THR A 137 -4.71 -3.35 4.69
CA THR A 137 -3.73 -3.20 3.63
C THR A 137 -4.06 -1.98 2.79
N VAL A 138 -3.10 -1.09 2.68
CA VAL A 138 -3.17 0.08 1.80
C VAL A 138 -2.56 -0.31 0.46
N SER A 139 -3.37 -0.13 -0.60
CA SER A 139 -2.90 -0.32 -1.97
C SER A 139 -2.14 0.91 -2.45
N ALA A 140 -1.05 0.68 -3.16
CA ALA A 140 -0.30 1.75 -3.78
C ALA A 140 -1.08 2.34 -4.95
N THR A 141 -1.22 3.65 -4.97
CA THR A 141 -1.65 4.37 -6.16
C THR A 141 -0.43 4.53 -7.05
N SER A 142 -0.43 3.88 -8.20
CA SER A 142 0.62 4.05 -9.20
C SER A 142 0.19 5.09 -10.22
N THR A 143 1.10 5.97 -10.58
CA THR A 143 0.93 6.91 -11.67
C THR A 143 1.76 6.43 -12.87
N THR A 144 1.18 6.46 -14.05
CA THR A 144 1.90 6.12 -15.28
C THR A 144 2.17 7.39 -16.07
N ASP A 145 3.43 7.66 -16.32
CA ASP A 145 3.85 8.69 -17.26
C ASP A 145 3.59 8.19 -18.69
N ARG A 146 2.45 8.61 -19.25
CA ARG A 146 2.03 8.20 -20.59
C ARG A 146 3.04 8.58 -21.66
N THR A 147 3.68 9.73 -21.55
CA THR A 147 4.67 10.18 -22.53
C THR A 147 5.88 9.26 -22.55
N ALA A 148 6.36 8.84 -21.37
CA ALA A 148 7.45 7.90 -21.26
C ALA A 148 7.05 6.50 -21.77
N LEU A 149 5.84 6.04 -21.47
CA LEU A 149 5.28 4.77 -21.95
C LEU A 149 5.18 4.76 -23.46
N ASP A 150 4.51 5.77 -24.05
CA ASP A 150 4.31 5.89 -25.49
C ASP A 150 5.67 5.98 -26.22
N GLY A 151 6.61 6.74 -25.67
CA GLY A 151 7.98 6.82 -26.21
C GLY A 151 8.71 5.49 -26.21
N SER A 152 8.61 4.72 -25.14
CA SER A 152 9.21 3.39 -25.04
C SER A 152 8.56 2.41 -26.00
N LEU A 153 7.23 2.39 -26.10
CA LEU A 153 6.50 1.54 -27.04
C LEU A 153 6.80 1.92 -28.49
N ALA A 154 6.85 3.22 -28.82
CA ALA A 154 7.21 3.68 -30.16
C ALA A 154 8.64 3.28 -30.55
N ASN A 155 9.58 3.27 -29.61
CA ASN A 155 10.94 2.78 -29.86
C ASN A 155 10.95 1.28 -30.17
N MET A 156 10.19 0.48 -29.42
CA MET A 156 10.06 -0.96 -29.66
C MET A 156 9.38 -1.23 -30.99
N ALA A 157 8.31 -0.50 -31.31
CA ALA A 157 7.57 -0.62 -32.56
C ALA A 157 8.49 -0.40 -33.77
N ARG A 158 9.29 0.68 -33.77
CA ARG A 158 10.26 0.98 -34.86
C ARG A 158 11.26 -0.14 -35.10
N GLN A 159 11.58 -0.96 -34.12
CA GLN A 159 12.54 -2.07 -34.26
C GLN A 159 11.94 -3.29 -34.94
N ILE A 160 10.63 -3.46 -34.90
CA ILE A 160 9.90 -4.57 -35.54
C ILE A 160 9.21 -4.17 -36.84
N GLU A 161 8.96 -2.86 -37.04
CA GLU A 161 8.37 -2.37 -38.28
C GLU A 161 9.26 -2.70 -39.47
N ARG A 162 8.67 -3.26 -40.52
CA ARG A 162 9.34 -3.56 -41.78
C ARG A 162 8.44 -3.06 -42.90
N SER A 163 9.02 -2.33 -43.83
CA SER A 163 8.33 -1.99 -45.08
C SER A 163 8.15 -3.25 -45.92
N PRO A 164 6.99 -3.41 -46.57
CA PRO A 164 6.80 -4.51 -47.53
C PRO A 164 7.81 -4.40 -48.67
N THR A 165 8.31 -5.51 -49.12
CA THR A 165 9.18 -5.58 -50.31
C THR A 165 8.54 -6.47 -51.33
N ASP A 166 8.34 -5.93 -52.52
CA ASP A 166 7.76 -6.68 -53.63
C ASP A 166 8.76 -7.73 -54.20
N ALA A 167 8.20 -8.79 -54.73
CA ALA A 167 9.00 -9.77 -55.47
C ALA A 167 9.65 -9.10 -56.69
N LYS A 168 10.92 -9.36 -56.89
CA LYS A 168 11.68 -8.84 -58.06
C LYS A 168 12.21 -9.99 -58.91
N LEU A 169 12.05 -9.87 -60.20
CA LEU A 169 12.70 -10.69 -61.19
C LEU A 169 13.83 -9.89 -61.83
N SER A 170 15.03 -10.42 -61.78
CA SER A 170 16.18 -9.84 -62.47
C SER A 170 16.76 -10.86 -63.47
N VAL A 171 17.10 -10.37 -64.65
CA VAL A 171 17.75 -11.19 -65.69
C VAL A 171 19.19 -10.70 -65.79
N SER A 172 20.13 -11.59 -65.55
CA SER A 172 21.54 -11.26 -65.72
C SER A 172 21.92 -11.14 -67.19
N SER A 173 23.01 -10.47 -67.49
CA SER A 173 23.56 -10.35 -68.88
C SER A 173 23.84 -11.67 -69.56
N GLY A 174 23.93 -12.79 -68.83
CA GLY A 174 24.07 -14.15 -69.30
C GLY A 174 22.76 -14.92 -69.48
N GLY A 175 21.57 -14.25 -69.34
CA GLY A 175 20.27 -14.88 -69.51
C GLY A 175 19.75 -15.65 -68.28
N ALA A 176 20.47 -15.67 -67.17
CA ALA A 176 19.99 -16.32 -65.94
C ALA A 176 18.96 -15.47 -65.26
N VAL A 177 17.78 -16.04 -64.92
CA VAL A 177 16.70 -15.39 -64.23
C VAL A 177 16.87 -15.64 -62.73
N GLN A 178 16.93 -14.56 -61.95
CA GLN A 178 16.92 -14.60 -60.50
C GLN A 178 15.62 -14.00 -59.99
N ALA A 179 14.90 -14.72 -59.12
CA ALA A 179 13.70 -14.27 -58.46
C ALA A 179 14.00 -14.01 -56.98
N SER A 180 13.73 -12.79 -56.52
CA SER A 180 13.72 -12.47 -55.08
C SER A 180 12.23 -12.54 -54.58
N PRO A 181 11.95 -13.33 -53.55
CA PRO A 181 10.58 -13.42 -53.02
C PRO A 181 10.11 -12.10 -52.39
N SER A 182 8.82 -11.86 -52.37
CA SER A 182 8.23 -10.78 -51.64
C SER A 182 8.37 -10.99 -50.14
N GLN A 183 8.50 -9.90 -49.37
CA GLN A 183 8.44 -9.92 -47.92
C GLN A 183 7.26 -9.06 -47.46
N ALA A 184 6.39 -9.63 -46.62
CA ALA A 184 5.31 -8.90 -46.03
C ALA A 184 5.83 -7.81 -45.07
N GLY A 185 5.26 -6.62 -45.17
CA GLY A 185 5.50 -5.56 -44.20
C GLY A 185 4.87 -5.91 -42.85
N LEU A 186 5.41 -5.33 -41.79
CA LEU A 186 4.86 -5.38 -40.43
C LEU A 186 4.72 -3.94 -39.92
N SER A 187 3.55 -3.57 -39.47
CA SER A 187 3.31 -2.28 -38.79
C SER A 187 2.64 -2.52 -37.45
N VAL A 188 2.99 -1.68 -36.46
CA VAL A 188 2.39 -1.73 -35.12
C VAL A 188 1.31 -0.68 -35.02
N ASP A 189 0.11 -1.10 -34.64
CA ASP A 189 -0.98 -0.19 -34.31
C ASP A 189 -0.89 0.17 -32.81
N MET A 190 -0.73 1.46 -32.53
CA MET A 190 -0.60 2.01 -31.18
C MET A 190 -1.86 2.78 -30.71
N ASN A 191 -3.04 2.55 -31.35
CA ASN A 191 -4.31 3.16 -30.96
C ASN A 191 -4.99 2.45 -29.79
#